data_be6cea8a25bdc70a9d78eaa413c3161e
#
_entry.id   be6cea8a25bdc70a9d78eaa413c3161e
#
_cell.length_a   1.000
_cell.length_b   1.000
_cell.length_c   1.000
_cell.angle_alpha   90.00
_cell.angle_beta   90.00
_cell.angle_gamma   90.00
#
_symmetry.space_group_name_H-M   'P 1'
#
loop_
_entity.id
_entity.type
_entity.pdbx_description
1 polymer ?
#
loop_
_entity_poly.entity_id
_entity_poly.type
_entity_poly.pdbx_seq_one_letter_code
_entity_poly.pdbx_strand_id
1 'polypeptide(L)'
;MNKAAERRQQIIDKMAKASALAKRDPEDVQIIAVSKGRSIEEIEALIGAGQRDFGENRVQEALDKWPPILAKYPEIRLHEIGRLQSNKAAEAVKLFDTIHSVDRPSLLDALVKDAAKTRRSPAVYIQVNIGEEEQKGGCPIAEAGKLIDQVRASPLPLAGLMAIPPLGPEPAPYFALLAEIARRHDVRGLSIGMSGDFEEAIMLGATAVRIGTALFEG
;
A
#
# COMPACT_ATOMS: atom_id res chain seq x y z
N MET A 1 15.81 -22.56 11.31
CA MET A 1 14.73 -21.55 11.21
C MET A 1 14.41 -21.35 9.73
N ASN A 2 13.17 -21.09 9.35
CA ASN A 2 12.81 -20.81 7.93
C ASN A 2 13.37 -19.43 7.57
N LYS A 3 14.12 -19.31 6.45
CA LYS A 3 14.70 -18.05 5.99
C LYS A 3 13.67 -16.91 5.87
N ALA A 4 12.43 -17.22 5.50
CA ALA A 4 11.35 -16.23 5.45
C ALA A 4 11.01 -15.66 6.84
N ALA A 5 11.00 -16.52 7.88
CA ALA A 5 10.77 -16.08 9.25
C ALA A 5 11.92 -15.21 9.79
N GLU A 6 13.17 -15.55 9.46
CA GLU A 6 14.34 -14.76 9.85
C GLU A 6 14.32 -13.37 9.23
N ARG A 7 14.07 -13.28 7.92
CA ARG A 7 13.98 -12.00 7.20
C ARG A 7 12.85 -11.13 7.74
N ARG A 8 11.68 -11.73 7.95
CA ARG A 8 10.54 -11.00 8.50
C ARG A 8 10.85 -10.47 9.90
N GLN A 9 11.51 -11.27 10.76
CA GLN A 9 11.90 -10.81 12.09
C GLN A 9 12.91 -9.66 12.03
N GLN A 10 13.89 -9.71 11.14
CA GLN A 10 14.83 -8.59 10.93
C GLN A 10 14.13 -7.29 10.53
N ILE A 11 13.10 -7.37 9.67
CA ILE A 11 12.29 -6.19 9.32
C ILE A 11 11.53 -5.67 10.55
N ILE A 12 10.89 -6.55 11.32
CA ILE A 12 10.17 -6.17 12.54
C ILE A 12 11.11 -5.49 13.54
N ASP A 13 12.31 -6.03 13.73
CA ASP A 13 13.31 -5.45 14.67
C ASP A 13 13.74 -4.04 14.23
N LYS A 14 13.92 -3.82 12.93
CA LYS A 14 14.23 -2.50 12.38
C LYS A 14 13.06 -1.53 12.53
N MET A 15 11.84 -2.00 12.24
CA MET A 15 10.61 -1.21 12.44
C MET A 15 10.44 -0.79 13.90
N ALA A 16 10.67 -1.71 14.85
CA ALA A 16 10.59 -1.41 16.26
C ALA A 16 11.60 -0.32 16.68
N LYS A 17 12.83 -0.37 16.16
CA LYS A 17 13.84 0.66 16.41
C LYS A 17 13.43 2.03 15.84
N ALA A 18 12.97 2.07 14.59
CA ALA A 18 12.52 3.31 13.94
C ALA A 18 11.30 3.90 14.67
N SER A 19 10.33 3.06 15.06
CA SER A 19 9.15 3.48 15.83
C SER A 19 9.52 4.04 17.20
N ALA A 20 10.46 3.40 17.91
CA ALA A 20 10.95 3.89 19.20
C ALA A 20 11.60 5.27 19.08
N LEU A 21 12.41 5.51 18.03
CA LEU A 21 13.01 6.83 17.75
C LEU A 21 11.93 7.89 17.48
N ALA A 22 10.86 7.52 16.81
CA ALA A 22 9.73 8.39 16.52
C ALA A 22 8.71 8.51 17.67
N LYS A 23 8.93 7.80 18.79
CA LYS A 23 8.00 7.72 19.94
C LYS A 23 6.61 7.22 19.52
N ARG A 24 6.56 6.22 18.64
CA ARG A 24 5.35 5.58 18.12
C ARG A 24 5.30 4.11 18.52
N ASP A 25 4.10 3.54 18.54
CA ASP A 25 3.94 2.10 18.67
C ASP A 25 4.32 1.42 17.35
N PRO A 26 5.21 0.40 17.34
CA PRO A 26 5.50 -0.35 16.13
C PRO A 26 4.28 -1.11 15.58
N GLU A 27 3.28 -1.41 16.39
CA GLU A 27 2.02 -2.03 15.95
C GLU A 27 1.15 -1.10 15.10
N ASP A 28 1.40 0.22 15.13
CA ASP A 28 0.74 1.20 14.26
C ASP A 28 1.22 1.12 12.80
N VAL A 29 2.24 0.30 12.50
CA VAL A 29 2.85 0.21 11.17
C VAL A 29 2.67 -1.18 10.57
N GLN A 30 1.88 -1.26 9.52
CA GLN A 30 1.60 -2.48 8.77
C GLN A 30 2.73 -2.79 7.77
N ILE A 31 3.18 -4.06 7.73
CA ILE A 31 4.07 -4.55 6.65
C ILE A 31 3.21 -5.10 5.53
N ILE A 32 3.33 -4.54 4.33
CA ILE A 32 2.77 -5.09 3.10
C ILE A 32 3.91 -5.78 2.35
N ALA A 33 3.85 -7.12 2.26
CA ALA A 33 4.83 -7.92 1.53
C ALA A 33 4.56 -7.82 0.02
N VAL A 34 5.47 -7.20 -0.73
CA VAL A 34 5.32 -7.01 -2.17
C VAL A 34 5.68 -8.30 -2.91
N SER A 35 4.66 -9.03 -3.36
CA SER A 35 4.75 -10.39 -3.90
C SER A 35 4.71 -10.49 -5.43
N LYS A 36 4.85 -9.34 -6.12
CA LYS A 36 4.96 -9.33 -7.59
C LYS A 36 6.09 -10.23 -8.08
N GLY A 37 5.82 -11.11 -9.06
CA GLY A 37 6.81 -12.02 -9.62
C GLY A 37 7.29 -13.12 -8.67
N ARG A 38 6.66 -13.30 -7.49
CA ARG A 38 7.00 -14.33 -6.52
C ARG A 38 6.18 -15.60 -6.73
N SER A 39 6.80 -16.74 -6.46
CA SER A 39 6.13 -18.03 -6.53
C SER A 39 5.14 -18.23 -5.37
N ILE A 40 4.22 -19.19 -5.53
CA ILE A 40 3.26 -19.54 -4.48
C ILE A 40 4.00 -20.05 -3.24
N GLU A 41 5.06 -20.84 -3.42
CA GLU A 41 5.86 -21.40 -2.33
C GLU A 41 6.57 -20.31 -1.50
N GLU A 42 7.10 -19.27 -2.16
CA GLU A 42 7.71 -18.13 -1.48
C GLU A 42 6.65 -17.35 -0.65
N ILE A 43 5.46 -17.17 -1.21
CA ILE A 43 4.34 -16.50 -0.52
C ILE A 43 3.89 -17.34 0.67
N GLU A 44 3.68 -18.64 0.50
CA GLU A 44 3.27 -19.55 1.58
C GLU A 44 4.32 -19.64 2.70
N ALA A 45 5.61 -19.55 2.37
CA ALA A 45 6.67 -19.49 3.36
C ALA A 45 6.55 -18.23 4.25
N LEU A 46 6.19 -17.08 3.66
CA LEU A 46 5.94 -15.85 4.43
C LEU A 46 4.63 -15.91 5.22
N ILE A 47 3.57 -16.51 4.66
CA ILE A 47 2.31 -16.74 5.41
C ILE A 47 2.60 -17.59 6.65
N GLY A 48 3.37 -18.67 6.48
CA GLY A 48 3.84 -19.51 7.60
C GLY A 48 4.72 -18.79 8.62
N ALA A 49 5.40 -17.73 8.20
CA ALA A 49 6.15 -16.81 9.07
C ALA A 49 5.27 -15.76 9.75
N GLY A 50 3.96 -15.78 9.55
CA GLY A 50 3.01 -14.84 10.16
C GLY A 50 2.73 -13.57 9.36
N GLN A 51 3.13 -13.50 8.07
CA GLN A 51 2.74 -12.39 7.21
C GLN A 51 1.27 -12.54 6.80
N ARG A 52 0.51 -11.43 6.81
CA ARG A 52 -0.93 -11.44 6.47
C ARG A 52 -1.31 -10.46 5.37
N ASP A 53 -0.51 -9.43 5.14
CA ASP A 53 -0.77 -8.38 4.15
C ASP A 53 0.19 -8.51 2.99
N PHE A 54 -0.35 -8.65 1.77
CA PHE A 54 0.44 -8.82 0.55
C PHE A 54 0.05 -7.80 -0.50
N GLY A 55 1.04 -7.32 -1.26
CA GLY A 55 0.83 -6.29 -2.27
C GLY A 55 1.20 -6.77 -3.67
N GLU A 56 0.31 -6.49 -4.62
CA GLU A 56 0.51 -6.78 -6.05
C GLU A 56 0.47 -5.49 -6.88
N ASN A 57 1.25 -5.49 -7.96
CA ASN A 57 1.34 -4.34 -8.85
C ASN A 57 0.44 -4.46 -10.09
N ARG A 58 -0.07 -5.67 -10.39
CA ARG A 58 -0.84 -5.95 -11.59
C ARG A 58 -2.04 -6.83 -11.26
N VAL A 59 -3.23 -6.33 -11.57
CA VAL A 59 -4.49 -7.05 -11.32
C VAL A 59 -4.50 -8.42 -12.00
N GLN A 60 -4.02 -8.53 -13.25
CA GLN A 60 -4.04 -9.80 -13.97
C GLN A 60 -3.15 -10.85 -13.30
N GLU A 61 -1.92 -10.50 -12.92
CA GLU A 61 -1.02 -11.40 -12.20
C GLU A 61 -1.64 -11.86 -10.87
N ALA A 62 -2.30 -10.95 -10.18
CA ALA A 62 -2.98 -11.28 -8.93
C ALA A 62 -4.17 -12.23 -9.14
N LEU A 63 -4.96 -12.04 -10.19
CA LEU A 63 -6.08 -12.92 -10.53
C LEU A 63 -5.64 -14.35 -10.85
N ASP A 64 -4.49 -14.51 -11.49
CA ASP A 64 -3.96 -15.82 -11.85
C ASP A 64 -3.35 -16.55 -10.65
N LYS A 65 -2.82 -15.83 -9.67
CA LYS A 65 -2.03 -16.35 -8.55
C LYS A 65 -2.82 -16.51 -7.25
N TRP A 66 -3.60 -15.50 -6.87
CA TRP A 66 -4.13 -15.38 -5.50
C TRP A 66 -5.40 -16.19 -5.16
N PRO A 67 -6.32 -16.49 -6.07
CA PRO A 67 -7.55 -17.22 -5.71
C PRO A 67 -7.32 -18.53 -4.94
N PRO A 68 -6.40 -19.43 -5.35
CA PRO A 68 -6.14 -20.67 -4.60
C PRO A 68 -5.48 -20.39 -3.24
N ILE A 69 -4.66 -19.34 -3.11
CA ILE A 69 -4.02 -18.95 -1.85
C ILE A 69 -5.07 -18.43 -0.88
N LEU A 70 -5.95 -17.52 -1.32
CA LEU A 70 -7.02 -16.95 -0.49
C LEU A 70 -8.04 -17.99 -0.05
N ALA A 71 -8.31 -19.02 -0.89
CA ALA A 71 -9.16 -20.14 -0.49
C ALA A 71 -8.54 -20.98 0.64
N LYS A 72 -7.21 -21.09 0.68
CA LYS A 72 -6.46 -21.84 1.70
C LYS A 72 -6.18 -21.00 2.96
N TYR A 73 -6.01 -19.68 2.80
CA TYR A 73 -5.65 -18.74 3.86
C TYR A 73 -6.60 -17.53 3.85
N PRO A 74 -7.85 -17.68 4.35
CA PRO A 74 -8.87 -16.64 4.27
C PRO A 74 -8.56 -15.39 5.12
N GLU A 75 -7.59 -15.47 6.03
CA GLU A 75 -7.12 -14.34 6.85
C GLU A 75 -6.16 -13.39 6.11
N ILE A 76 -5.74 -13.72 4.91
CA ILE A 76 -4.86 -12.88 4.11
C ILE A 76 -5.62 -11.68 3.55
N ARG A 77 -4.98 -10.51 3.63
CA ARG A 77 -5.45 -9.27 3.02
C ARG A 77 -4.58 -8.93 1.82
N LEU A 78 -5.24 -8.64 0.70
CA LEU A 78 -4.55 -8.35 -0.54
C LEU A 78 -4.67 -6.87 -0.91
N HIS A 79 -3.53 -6.25 -1.22
CA HIS A 79 -3.40 -4.84 -1.54
C HIS A 79 -3.02 -4.65 -3.02
N GLU A 80 -3.76 -3.84 -3.75
CA GLU A 80 -3.33 -3.32 -5.05
C GLU A 80 -2.45 -2.10 -4.82
N ILE A 81 -1.18 -2.17 -5.21
CA ILE A 81 -0.19 -1.12 -4.95
C ILE A 81 0.45 -0.57 -6.24
N GLY A 82 0.07 -1.08 -7.39
CA GLY A 82 0.50 -0.59 -8.70
C GLY A 82 -0.48 0.41 -9.31
N ARG A 83 -0.15 0.91 -10.51
CA ARG A 83 -1.02 1.83 -11.23
C ARG A 83 -2.26 1.11 -11.77
N LEU A 84 -3.44 1.47 -11.26
CA LEU A 84 -4.70 0.85 -11.66
C LEU A 84 -5.34 1.58 -12.85
N GLN A 85 -5.63 0.81 -13.91
CA GLN A 85 -6.42 1.27 -15.03
C GLN A 85 -7.92 1.19 -14.71
N SER A 86 -8.72 2.18 -15.12
CA SER A 86 -10.16 2.22 -14.81
C SER A 86 -10.94 1.03 -15.39
N ASN A 87 -10.50 0.46 -16.52
CA ASN A 87 -11.10 -0.74 -17.10
C ASN A 87 -10.82 -2.03 -16.30
N LYS A 88 -9.92 -1.99 -15.29
CA LYS A 88 -9.61 -3.08 -14.37
C LYS A 88 -10.26 -2.91 -13.00
N ALA A 89 -11.07 -1.87 -12.81
CA ALA A 89 -11.72 -1.58 -11.53
C ALA A 89 -12.60 -2.74 -11.05
N ALA A 90 -13.34 -3.38 -11.95
CA ALA A 90 -14.24 -4.48 -11.59
C ALA A 90 -13.50 -5.71 -11.05
N GLU A 91 -12.37 -6.06 -11.66
CA GLU A 91 -11.51 -7.15 -11.20
C GLU A 91 -10.83 -6.77 -9.88
N ALA A 92 -10.33 -5.53 -9.79
CA ALA A 92 -9.66 -5.04 -8.59
C ALA A 92 -10.59 -5.06 -7.37
N VAL A 93 -11.81 -4.56 -7.48
CA VAL A 93 -12.81 -4.56 -6.40
C VAL A 93 -13.17 -5.98 -5.94
N LYS A 94 -13.19 -6.97 -6.85
CA LYS A 94 -13.49 -8.36 -6.49
C LYS A 94 -12.37 -9.03 -5.71
N LEU A 95 -11.13 -8.68 -5.96
CA LEU A 95 -9.96 -9.39 -5.45
C LEU A 95 -9.31 -8.71 -4.25
N PHE A 96 -9.12 -7.39 -4.31
CA PHE A 96 -8.33 -6.66 -3.33
C PHE A 96 -9.18 -6.13 -2.16
N ASP A 97 -8.58 -6.11 -0.98
CA ASP A 97 -9.16 -5.52 0.23
C ASP A 97 -8.80 -4.04 0.36
N THR A 98 -7.67 -3.64 -0.25
CA THR A 98 -7.20 -2.26 -0.25
C THR A 98 -6.58 -1.89 -1.60
N ILE A 99 -6.87 -0.69 -2.09
CA ILE A 99 -6.34 -0.13 -3.34
C ILE A 99 -5.56 1.14 -3.02
N HIS A 100 -4.24 1.15 -3.32
CA HIS A 100 -3.35 2.23 -2.93
C HIS A 100 -3.13 3.30 -4.01
N SER A 101 -3.71 3.14 -5.18
CA SER A 101 -3.37 3.92 -6.38
C SER A 101 -4.51 4.77 -6.94
N VAL A 102 -5.45 5.20 -6.09
CA VAL A 102 -6.51 6.11 -6.55
C VAL A 102 -5.91 7.49 -6.77
N ASP A 103 -5.83 7.92 -8.04
CA ASP A 103 -5.12 9.14 -8.44
C ASP A 103 -5.98 10.12 -9.26
N ARG A 104 -7.23 9.77 -9.54
CA ARG A 104 -8.14 10.61 -10.36
C ARG A 104 -9.61 10.28 -10.13
N PRO A 105 -10.51 11.24 -10.36
CA PRO A 105 -11.95 11.04 -10.19
C PRO A 105 -12.52 9.90 -11.03
N SER A 106 -12.09 9.76 -12.30
CA SER A 106 -12.60 8.70 -13.18
C SER A 106 -12.27 7.28 -12.72
N LEU A 107 -11.17 7.08 -11.97
CA LEU A 107 -10.87 5.80 -11.34
C LEU A 107 -11.75 5.59 -10.10
N LEU A 108 -11.93 6.61 -9.27
CA LEU A 108 -12.83 6.55 -8.12
C LEU A 108 -14.26 6.19 -8.57
N ASP A 109 -14.78 6.84 -9.59
CA ASP A 109 -16.13 6.57 -10.12
C ASP A 109 -16.27 5.11 -10.61
N ALA A 110 -15.24 4.59 -11.29
CA ALA A 110 -15.24 3.20 -11.73
C ALA A 110 -15.25 2.23 -10.53
N LEU A 111 -14.42 2.48 -9.51
CA LEU A 111 -14.37 1.67 -8.29
C LEU A 111 -15.71 1.70 -7.53
N VAL A 112 -16.30 2.87 -7.34
CA VAL A 112 -17.62 3.04 -6.69
C VAL A 112 -18.70 2.26 -7.42
N LYS A 113 -18.77 2.41 -8.75
CA LYS A 113 -19.73 1.69 -9.60
C LYS A 113 -19.61 0.18 -9.47
N ASP A 114 -18.39 -0.35 -9.43
CA ASP A 114 -18.18 -1.80 -9.37
C ASP A 114 -18.27 -2.35 -7.94
N ALA A 115 -17.92 -1.56 -6.93
CA ALA A 115 -18.17 -1.86 -5.52
C ALA A 115 -19.67 -2.09 -5.25
N ALA A 116 -20.52 -1.20 -5.77
CA ALA A 116 -21.97 -1.33 -5.64
C ALA A 116 -22.52 -2.65 -6.23
N LYS A 117 -21.94 -3.13 -7.35
CA LYS A 117 -22.35 -4.39 -7.98
C LYS A 117 -21.91 -5.64 -7.22
N THR A 118 -20.74 -5.59 -6.60
CA THR A 118 -20.12 -6.75 -5.94
C THR A 118 -20.44 -6.83 -4.44
N ARG A 119 -21.03 -5.80 -3.86
CA ARG A 119 -21.21 -5.61 -2.40
C ARG A 119 -19.89 -5.68 -1.63
N ARG A 120 -18.77 -5.37 -2.30
CA ARG A 120 -17.45 -5.22 -1.67
C ARG A 120 -17.10 -3.73 -1.61
N SER A 121 -16.43 -3.33 -0.54
CA SER A 121 -16.01 -1.94 -0.32
C SER A 121 -14.52 -1.94 0.06
N PRO A 122 -13.60 -2.08 -0.91
CA PRO A 122 -12.18 -2.03 -0.61
C PRO A 122 -11.82 -0.67 -0.04
N ALA A 123 -10.94 -0.64 0.94
CA ALA A 123 -10.37 0.60 1.44
C ALA A 123 -9.47 1.22 0.36
N VAL A 124 -9.39 2.57 0.32
CA VAL A 124 -8.60 3.24 -0.71
C VAL A 124 -7.60 4.22 -0.10
N TYR A 125 -6.40 4.22 -0.68
CA TYR A 125 -5.43 5.30 -0.52
C TYR A 125 -5.43 6.18 -1.76
N ILE A 126 -5.30 7.47 -1.57
CA ILE A 126 -5.07 8.41 -2.67
C ILE A 126 -3.59 8.48 -2.94
N GLN A 127 -3.19 8.12 -4.16
CA GLN A 127 -1.81 8.28 -4.59
C GLN A 127 -1.56 9.72 -5.03
N VAL A 128 -0.57 10.36 -4.40
CA VAL A 128 -0.11 11.69 -4.73
C VAL A 128 1.21 11.62 -5.49
N ASN A 129 1.34 12.32 -6.60
CA ASN A 129 2.59 12.49 -7.33
C ASN A 129 3.47 13.53 -6.59
N ILE A 130 4.07 13.06 -5.49
CA ILE A 130 4.77 13.94 -4.53
C ILE A 130 6.05 14.56 -5.10
N GLY A 131 6.62 13.95 -6.13
CA GLY A 131 7.82 14.44 -6.82
C GLY A 131 7.51 15.26 -8.07
N GLU A 132 6.23 15.44 -8.41
CA GLU A 132 5.77 16.16 -9.62
C GLU A 132 6.43 15.67 -10.92
N GLU A 133 6.69 14.35 -11.02
CA GLU A 133 7.29 13.69 -12.20
C GLU A 133 6.19 13.29 -13.19
N GLU A 134 6.20 13.83 -14.42
CA GLU A 134 5.15 13.62 -15.42
C GLU A 134 4.88 12.15 -15.75
N GLN A 135 5.91 11.29 -15.72
CA GLN A 135 5.80 9.85 -16.04
C GLN A 135 5.25 9.01 -14.90
N LYS A 136 5.18 9.53 -13.67
CA LYS A 136 4.68 8.79 -12.49
C LYS A 136 3.17 8.93 -12.32
N GLY A 137 2.56 7.89 -11.75
CA GLY A 137 1.18 7.94 -11.29
C GLY A 137 1.03 8.79 -10.03
N GLY A 138 -0.20 9.17 -9.75
CA GLY A 138 -0.57 10.00 -8.61
C GLY A 138 -1.25 11.29 -9.07
N CYS A 139 -2.18 11.81 -8.30
CA CYS A 139 -2.77 13.12 -8.55
C CYS A 139 -1.74 14.22 -8.26
N PRO A 140 -1.84 15.37 -8.92
CA PRO A 140 -1.07 16.56 -8.57
C PRO A 140 -1.28 16.95 -7.09
N ILE A 141 -0.25 17.47 -6.44
CA ILE A 141 -0.33 17.92 -5.03
C ILE A 141 -1.50 18.88 -4.81
N ALA A 142 -1.69 19.84 -5.74
CA ALA A 142 -2.77 20.82 -5.67
C ALA A 142 -4.18 20.22 -5.74
N GLU A 143 -4.33 19.01 -6.30
CA GLU A 143 -5.62 18.33 -6.46
C GLU A 143 -5.91 17.31 -5.34
N ALA A 144 -4.92 17.00 -4.51
CA ALA A 144 -5.05 15.98 -3.46
C ALA A 144 -6.23 16.26 -2.51
N GLY A 145 -6.39 17.50 -2.04
CA GLY A 145 -7.50 17.88 -1.17
C GLY A 145 -8.88 17.63 -1.79
N LYS A 146 -9.06 18.02 -3.06
CA LYS A 146 -10.31 17.79 -3.79
C LYS A 146 -10.62 16.30 -3.93
N LEU A 147 -9.61 15.47 -4.23
CA LEU A 147 -9.80 14.03 -4.37
C LEU A 147 -10.10 13.37 -3.00
N ILE A 148 -9.49 13.86 -1.91
CA ILE A 148 -9.82 13.44 -0.53
C ILE A 148 -11.30 13.67 -0.24
N ASP A 149 -11.81 14.85 -0.56
CA ASP A 149 -13.23 15.19 -0.33
C ASP A 149 -14.16 14.31 -1.17
N GLN A 150 -13.80 14.01 -2.42
CA GLN A 150 -14.54 13.10 -3.29
C GLN A 150 -14.57 11.66 -2.75
N VAL A 151 -13.44 11.13 -2.25
CA VAL A 151 -13.41 9.80 -1.63
C VAL A 151 -14.25 9.78 -0.36
N ARG A 152 -14.18 10.79 0.49
CA ARG A 152 -15.00 10.89 1.70
C ARG A 152 -16.50 10.95 1.42
N ALA A 153 -16.89 11.56 0.31
CA ALA A 153 -18.29 11.62 -0.13
C ALA A 153 -18.76 10.30 -0.80
N SER A 154 -17.84 9.38 -1.10
CA SER A 154 -18.12 8.10 -1.72
C SER A 154 -18.38 7.01 -0.66
N PRO A 155 -18.94 5.83 -1.05
CA PRO A 155 -19.09 4.70 -0.14
C PRO A 155 -17.78 3.93 0.14
N LEU A 156 -16.66 4.30 -0.46
CA LEU A 156 -15.37 3.63 -0.25
C LEU A 156 -14.65 4.22 0.97
N PRO A 157 -14.16 3.39 1.90
CA PRO A 157 -13.41 3.89 3.06
C PRO A 157 -12.08 4.54 2.63
N LEU A 158 -11.84 5.77 3.03
CA LEU A 158 -10.54 6.43 2.87
C LEU A 158 -9.57 5.89 3.93
N ALA A 159 -8.60 5.09 3.50
CA ALA A 159 -7.55 4.53 4.36
C ALA A 159 -6.39 5.53 4.58
N GLY A 160 -6.06 6.35 3.57
CA GLY A 160 -4.93 7.27 3.70
C GLY A 160 -4.45 7.88 2.40
N LEU A 161 -3.22 8.39 2.45
CA LEU A 161 -2.46 8.86 1.29
C LEU A 161 -1.31 7.89 0.98
N MET A 162 -0.94 7.78 -0.28
CA MET A 162 0.18 6.99 -0.74
C MET A 162 1.09 7.84 -1.62
N ALA A 163 2.40 7.63 -1.50
CA ALA A 163 3.36 8.18 -2.46
C ALA A 163 4.55 7.23 -2.69
N ILE A 164 5.20 7.46 -3.84
CA ILE A 164 6.48 6.85 -4.21
C ILE A 164 7.40 8.03 -4.57
N PRO A 165 8.37 8.37 -3.72
CA PRO A 165 9.27 9.49 -3.99
C PRO A 165 10.12 9.26 -5.26
N PRO A 166 10.69 10.32 -5.85
CA PRO A 166 11.67 10.21 -6.92
C PRO A 166 12.85 9.30 -6.56
N LEU A 167 13.39 8.62 -7.57
CA LEU A 167 14.63 7.84 -7.39
C LEU A 167 15.83 8.79 -7.25
N GLY A 168 16.70 8.50 -6.30
CA GLY A 168 18.00 9.17 -6.16
C GLY A 168 18.11 10.24 -5.07
N PRO A 169 17.21 11.22 -4.94
CA PRO A 169 17.27 12.14 -3.81
C PRO A 169 16.83 11.47 -2.51
N GLU A 170 17.22 12.06 -1.38
CA GLU A 170 16.74 11.60 -0.08
C GLU A 170 15.20 11.61 -0.02
N PRO A 171 14.55 10.53 0.43
CA PRO A 171 13.09 10.42 0.42
C PRO A 171 12.42 11.24 1.52
N ALA A 172 13.12 11.57 2.59
CA ALA A 172 12.57 12.22 3.77
C ALA A 172 11.77 13.51 3.50
N PRO A 173 12.21 14.46 2.66
CA PRO A 173 11.42 15.66 2.36
C PRO A 173 10.07 15.34 1.72
N TYR A 174 10.01 14.32 0.86
CA TYR A 174 8.76 13.89 0.21
C TYR A 174 7.80 13.20 1.19
N PHE A 175 8.34 12.38 2.10
CA PHE A 175 7.55 11.77 3.17
C PHE A 175 6.98 12.82 4.12
N ALA A 176 7.80 13.79 4.52
CA ALA A 176 7.36 14.90 5.36
C ALA A 176 6.28 15.76 4.67
N LEU A 177 6.43 16.03 3.37
CA LEU A 177 5.42 16.76 2.60
C LEU A 177 4.10 16.01 2.54
N LEU A 178 4.11 14.68 2.27
CA LEU A 178 2.90 13.88 2.25
C LEU A 178 2.24 13.83 3.64
N ALA A 179 3.03 13.71 4.70
CA ALA A 179 2.53 13.73 6.08
C ALA A 179 1.87 15.07 6.41
N GLU A 180 2.42 16.19 5.96
CA GLU A 180 1.84 17.51 6.14
C GLU A 180 0.53 17.68 5.35
N ILE A 181 0.44 17.16 4.11
CA ILE A 181 -0.81 17.15 3.33
C ILE A 181 -1.86 16.33 4.09
N ALA A 182 -1.51 15.14 4.56
CA ALA A 182 -2.41 14.27 5.31
C ALA A 182 -2.92 14.96 6.59
N ARG A 183 -2.03 15.59 7.35
CA ARG A 183 -2.38 16.34 8.57
C ARG A 183 -3.35 17.50 8.30
N ARG A 184 -3.11 18.28 7.23
CA ARG A 184 -4.01 19.41 6.83
C ARG A 184 -5.41 18.96 6.49
N HIS A 185 -5.55 17.73 5.99
CA HIS A 185 -6.83 17.16 5.58
C HIS A 185 -7.38 16.13 6.58
N ASP A 186 -6.82 16.03 7.80
CA ASP A 186 -7.21 15.04 8.82
C ASP A 186 -7.26 13.60 8.26
N VAL A 187 -6.23 13.21 7.52
CA VAL A 187 -6.03 11.86 7.00
C VAL A 187 -4.93 11.19 7.81
N ARG A 188 -5.20 10.02 8.42
CA ARG A 188 -4.24 9.36 9.32
C ARG A 188 -3.31 8.38 8.63
N GLY A 189 -3.80 7.66 7.62
CA GLY A 189 -3.03 6.60 6.96
C GLY A 189 -1.99 7.16 6.00
N LEU A 190 -0.75 6.63 6.08
CA LEU A 190 0.33 6.94 5.16
C LEU A 190 0.98 5.65 4.64
N SER A 191 0.76 5.33 3.37
CA SER A 191 1.41 4.23 2.68
C SER A 191 2.66 4.75 1.97
N ILE A 192 3.78 4.76 2.68
CA ILE A 192 5.10 5.25 2.23
C ILE A 192 6.20 4.35 2.78
N GLY A 193 7.35 4.34 2.11
CA GLY A 193 8.50 3.52 2.49
C GLY A 193 8.50 2.14 1.82
N MET A 194 9.68 1.79 1.33
CA MET A 194 10.02 0.52 0.67
C MET A 194 11.25 -0.09 1.33
N SER A 195 11.80 -1.17 0.78
CA SER A 195 12.93 -1.91 1.37
C SER A 195 14.16 -1.05 1.72
N GLY A 196 14.39 0.06 1.00
CA GLY A 196 15.56 0.93 1.20
C GLY A 196 15.33 2.13 2.12
N ASP A 197 14.07 2.51 2.39
CA ASP A 197 13.74 3.77 3.04
C ASP A 197 12.60 3.68 4.08
N PHE A 198 12.14 2.46 4.40
CA PHE A 198 11.01 2.27 5.31
C PHE A 198 11.29 2.75 6.75
N GLU A 199 12.53 2.69 7.21
CA GLU A 199 12.91 3.17 8.55
C GLU A 199 12.69 4.69 8.65
N GLU A 200 13.12 5.45 7.63
CA GLU A 200 12.84 6.89 7.52
C GLU A 200 11.34 7.19 7.38
N ALA A 201 10.65 6.41 6.54
CA ALA A 201 9.21 6.56 6.36
C ALA A 201 8.45 6.39 7.68
N ILE A 202 8.84 5.42 8.53
CA ILE A 202 8.27 5.21 9.87
C ILE A 202 8.50 6.41 10.76
N MET A 203 9.73 6.95 10.78
CA MET A 203 10.03 8.15 11.56
C MET A 203 9.21 9.37 11.11
N LEU A 204 8.78 9.41 9.85
CA LEU A 204 7.98 10.49 9.26
C LEU A 204 6.48 10.17 9.17
N GLY A 205 6.01 9.14 9.88
CA GLY A 205 4.59 8.90 10.08
C GLY A 205 3.98 7.78 9.24
N ALA A 206 4.77 6.95 8.53
CA ALA A 206 4.23 5.80 7.81
C ALA A 206 3.34 4.93 8.72
N THR A 207 2.19 4.52 8.20
CA THR A 207 1.30 3.52 8.82
C THR A 207 1.26 2.22 8.02
N ALA A 208 1.78 2.24 6.78
CA ALA A 208 1.98 1.07 5.96
C ALA A 208 3.29 1.21 5.18
N VAL A 209 4.14 0.18 5.24
CA VAL A 209 5.39 0.07 4.48
C VAL A 209 5.30 -1.09 3.49
N ARG A 210 5.85 -0.92 2.27
CA ARG A 210 5.75 -1.89 1.18
C ARG A 210 7.11 -2.54 0.93
N ILE A 211 7.30 -3.73 1.48
CA ILE A 211 8.61 -4.41 1.52
C ILE A 211 8.62 -5.59 0.53
N GLY A 212 9.49 -5.54 -0.47
CA GLY A 212 9.69 -6.61 -1.46
C GLY A 212 11.00 -7.35 -1.23
N THR A 213 12.08 -6.85 -1.83
CA THR A 213 13.40 -7.48 -1.87
C THR A 213 13.88 -7.93 -0.49
N ALA A 214 13.76 -7.10 0.54
CA ALA A 214 14.22 -7.43 1.88
C ALA A 214 13.49 -8.61 2.55
N LEU A 215 12.24 -8.90 2.14
CA LEU A 215 11.48 -10.06 2.64
C LEU A 215 11.75 -11.34 1.84
N PHE A 216 12.01 -11.23 0.52
CA PHE A 216 12.09 -12.38 -0.38
C PHE A 216 13.53 -12.76 -0.75
N GLU A 217 14.47 -11.80 -0.85
CA GLU A 217 15.83 -11.98 -1.40
C GLU A 217 16.95 -11.72 -0.40
N GLY A 218 16.66 -11.15 0.75
CA GLY A 218 17.63 -10.77 1.77
C GLY A 218 18.43 -11.91 2.39
#